data_f8d53a848d0a132f04112d9b1422dfd8
#
_entry.id   f8d53a848d0a132f04112d9b1422dfd8
#
_cell.length_a   1.000
_cell.length_b   1.000
_cell.length_c   1.000
_cell.angle_alpha   90.00
_cell.angle_beta   90.00
_cell.angle_gamma   90.00
#
_symmetry.space_group_name_H-M   'P 1'
#
loop_
_entity.id
_entity.type
_entity.pdbx_description
1 polymer ?
#
loop_
_entity_poly.entity_id
_entity_poly.type
_entity_poly.pdbx_seq_one_letter_code
_entity_poly.pdbx_strand_id
1 'polypeptide(L)'
;MTYYSVIGGWITKYFVTYIISDGKDAATDGYFTAFITSDIAPIIFMLVFLALTAWIVYRGVEKGIEKFSKIIMPGLILLILVIAIFSLTLTHTDADGTVRTGMEGLAFYVKPDFSGLTVKRFLEILLDAMSQLFFSLSVSMGIMITYGSYVKNEVNLNKS
;
A
#
# COMPACT_ATOMS: atom_id res chain seq x y z
N MET A 1 -11.39 7.87 8.05
CA MET A 1 -10.89 6.49 8.29
C MET A 1 -11.82 5.39 7.76
N THR A 2 -13.08 5.67 7.49
CA THR A 2 -14.07 4.68 7.01
C THR A 2 -13.72 4.01 5.69
N TYR A 3 -13.06 4.71 4.76
CA TYR A 3 -12.67 4.17 3.46
C TYR A 3 -11.59 3.07 3.53
N TYR A 4 -10.77 3.00 4.58
CA TYR A 4 -9.76 1.95 4.74
C TYR A 4 -10.37 0.55 4.86
N SER A 5 -11.52 0.44 5.54
CA SER A 5 -12.23 -0.84 5.66
C SER A 5 -12.76 -1.31 4.30
N VAL A 6 -13.20 -0.38 3.46
CA VAL A 6 -13.66 -0.68 2.10
C VAL A 6 -12.49 -1.16 1.24
N ILE A 7 -11.37 -0.42 1.25
CA ILE A 7 -10.14 -0.82 0.51
C ILE A 7 -9.62 -2.16 1.03
N GLY A 8 -9.64 -2.38 2.35
CA GLY A 8 -9.29 -3.67 2.95
C GLY A 8 -10.17 -4.81 2.41
N GLY A 9 -11.45 -4.57 2.24
CA GLY A 9 -12.36 -5.50 1.59
C GLY A 9 -11.97 -5.79 0.13
N TRP A 10 -11.59 -4.79 -0.65
CA TRP A 10 -11.12 -4.98 -2.03
C TRP A 10 -9.85 -5.84 -2.09
N ILE A 11 -8.88 -5.54 -1.24
CA ILE A 11 -7.64 -6.34 -1.13
C ILE A 11 -7.96 -7.78 -0.76
N THR A 12 -8.89 -7.99 0.18
CA THR A 12 -9.34 -9.34 0.58
C THR A 12 -9.98 -10.09 -0.59
N LYS A 13 -10.78 -9.42 -1.42
CA LYS A 13 -11.35 -10.01 -2.64
C LYS A 13 -10.26 -10.46 -3.60
N TYR A 14 -9.30 -9.59 -3.89
CA TYR A 14 -8.18 -9.94 -4.78
C TYR A 14 -7.36 -11.11 -4.22
N PHE A 15 -7.04 -11.08 -2.94
CA PHE A 15 -6.34 -12.17 -2.27
C PHE A 15 -7.04 -13.52 -2.45
N VAL A 16 -8.36 -13.56 -2.24
CA VAL A 16 -9.18 -14.77 -2.44
C VAL A 16 -9.19 -15.20 -3.91
N THR A 17 -9.31 -14.23 -4.83
CA THR A 17 -9.30 -14.53 -6.28
C THR A 17 -7.98 -15.15 -6.72
N TYR A 18 -6.84 -14.63 -6.23
CA TYR A 18 -5.52 -15.21 -6.56
C TYR A 18 -5.32 -16.60 -5.99
N ILE A 19 -5.94 -16.94 -4.86
CA ILE A 19 -5.86 -18.29 -4.29
C ILE A 19 -6.75 -19.28 -5.06
N ILE A 20 -7.95 -18.85 -5.49
CA ILE A 20 -8.95 -19.75 -6.06
C ILE A 20 -8.77 -19.93 -7.58
N SER A 21 -8.47 -18.86 -8.31
CA SER A 21 -8.47 -18.84 -9.79
C SER A 21 -7.13 -18.48 -10.42
N ASP A 22 -6.01 -18.67 -9.73
CA ASP A 22 -4.65 -18.31 -10.18
C ASP A 22 -4.51 -16.84 -10.64
N GLY A 23 -5.45 -15.98 -10.24
CA GLY A 23 -5.44 -14.55 -10.57
C GLY A 23 -5.78 -14.19 -12.02
N LYS A 24 -6.06 -15.14 -12.88
CA LYS A 24 -6.37 -14.89 -14.30
C LYS A 24 -7.58 -13.98 -14.48
N ASP A 25 -8.61 -14.20 -13.66
CA ASP A 25 -9.81 -13.39 -13.68
C ASP A 25 -9.53 -11.94 -13.24
N ALA A 26 -8.61 -11.76 -12.28
CA ALA A 26 -8.24 -10.44 -11.79
C ALA A 26 -7.45 -9.59 -12.80
N ALA A 27 -6.86 -10.23 -13.81
CA ALA A 27 -6.13 -9.58 -14.90
C ALA A 27 -7.03 -9.15 -16.07
N THR A 28 -8.33 -9.49 -16.05
CA THR A 28 -9.27 -9.10 -17.09
C THR A 28 -9.68 -7.64 -16.95
N ASP A 29 -9.79 -6.95 -18.09
CA ASP A 29 -10.29 -5.57 -18.10
C ASP A 29 -11.69 -5.48 -17.52
N GLY A 30 -11.92 -4.49 -16.65
CA GLY A 30 -13.21 -4.27 -16.03
C GLY A 30 -13.52 -5.16 -14.80
N TYR A 31 -12.67 -6.11 -14.42
CA TYR A 31 -12.90 -6.96 -13.23
C TYR A 31 -13.10 -6.14 -11.96
N PHE A 32 -12.24 -5.14 -11.73
CA PHE A 32 -12.36 -4.24 -10.59
C PHE A 32 -13.65 -3.44 -10.63
N THR A 33 -13.97 -2.86 -11.79
CA THR A 33 -15.20 -2.05 -11.96
C THR A 33 -16.45 -2.90 -11.72
N ALA A 34 -16.51 -4.11 -12.27
CA ALA A 34 -17.62 -5.04 -12.05
C ALA A 34 -17.76 -5.42 -10.55
N PHE A 35 -16.66 -5.56 -9.85
CA PHE A 35 -16.69 -5.85 -8.42
C PHE A 35 -17.20 -4.68 -7.59
N ILE A 36 -16.67 -3.46 -7.79
CA ILE A 36 -17.06 -2.28 -6.99
C ILE A 36 -18.48 -1.80 -7.27
N THR A 37 -19.01 -2.09 -8.45
CA THR A 37 -20.40 -1.73 -8.84
C THR A 37 -21.42 -2.80 -8.45
N SER A 38 -20.98 -3.95 -7.94
CA SER A 38 -21.91 -4.96 -7.43
C SER A 38 -22.47 -4.57 -6.06
N ASP A 39 -23.76 -4.84 -5.84
CA ASP A 39 -24.47 -4.37 -4.64
C ASP A 39 -24.02 -5.05 -3.35
N ILE A 40 -23.63 -6.32 -3.42
CA ILE A 40 -23.44 -7.17 -2.25
C ILE A 40 -21.95 -7.55 -2.02
N ALA A 41 -21.23 -7.87 -3.09
CA ALA A 41 -19.88 -8.42 -2.97
C ALA A 41 -18.89 -7.50 -2.22
N PRO A 42 -18.81 -6.17 -2.46
CA PRO A 42 -17.91 -5.30 -1.71
C PRO A 42 -18.23 -5.27 -0.21
N ILE A 43 -19.52 -5.34 0.13
CA ILE A 43 -19.98 -5.32 1.53
C ILE A 43 -19.55 -6.60 2.25
N ILE A 44 -19.72 -7.76 1.62
CA ILE A 44 -19.30 -9.04 2.21
C ILE A 44 -17.79 -9.04 2.47
N PHE A 45 -16.97 -8.66 1.49
CA PHE A 45 -15.52 -8.65 1.67
C PHE A 45 -15.05 -7.60 2.67
N MET A 46 -15.73 -6.45 2.76
CA MET A 46 -15.50 -5.47 3.82
C MET A 46 -15.79 -6.06 5.20
N LEU A 47 -16.90 -6.76 5.37
CA LEU A 47 -17.26 -7.40 6.64
C LEU A 47 -16.26 -8.52 7.02
N VAL A 48 -15.79 -9.30 6.06
CA VAL A 48 -14.74 -10.32 6.29
C VAL A 48 -13.45 -9.63 6.76
N PHE A 49 -13.04 -8.55 6.11
CA PHE A 49 -11.86 -7.78 6.53
C PHE A 49 -12.02 -7.22 7.94
N LEU A 50 -13.19 -6.65 8.25
CA LEU A 50 -13.49 -6.13 9.61
C LEU A 50 -13.48 -7.24 10.66
N ALA A 51 -14.04 -8.40 10.36
CA ALA A 51 -14.04 -9.54 11.27
C ALA A 51 -12.62 -10.04 11.56
N LEU A 52 -11.76 -10.15 10.53
CA LEU A 52 -10.35 -10.50 10.69
C LEU A 52 -9.60 -9.47 11.52
N THR A 53 -9.82 -8.19 11.25
CA THR A 53 -9.21 -7.09 12.01
C THR A 53 -9.66 -7.12 13.48
N ALA A 54 -10.95 -7.27 13.73
CA ALA A 54 -11.51 -7.35 15.06
C ALA A 54 -10.94 -8.56 15.84
N TRP A 55 -10.78 -9.70 15.19
CA TRP A 55 -10.19 -10.89 15.79
C TRP A 55 -8.71 -10.69 16.19
N ILE A 56 -7.91 -10.02 15.35
CA ILE A 56 -6.51 -9.71 15.65
C ILE A 56 -6.43 -8.73 16.83
N VAL A 57 -7.23 -7.67 16.80
CA VAL A 57 -7.27 -6.63 17.85
C VAL A 57 -7.77 -7.22 19.18
N TYR A 58 -8.75 -8.10 19.15
CA TYR A 58 -9.26 -8.77 20.33
C TYR A 58 -8.20 -9.57 21.09
N ARG A 59 -7.20 -10.11 20.37
CA ARG A 59 -6.05 -10.80 20.97
C ARG A 59 -5.06 -9.88 21.68
N GLY A 60 -5.24 -8.57 21.58
CA GLY A 60 -4.41 -7.55 22.21
C GLY A 60 -3.18 -7.17 21.40
N VAL A 61 -2.48 -6.12 21.86
CA VAL A 61 -1.34 -5.54 21.13
C VAL A 61 -0.17 -6.51 21.05
N GLU A 62 0.26 -7.07 22.18
CA GLU A 62 1.45 -7.94 22.24
C GLU A 62 1.25 -9.29 21.54
N LYS A 63 0.09 -9.93 21.79
CA LYS A 63 -0.19 -11.28 21.25
C LYS A 63 -0.86 -11.28 19.88
N GLY A 64 -1.56 -10.21 19.55
CA GLY A 64 -2.25 -10.06 18.27
C GLY A 64 -1.41 -9.26 17.28
N ILE A 65 -1.35 -7.95 17.43
CA ILE A 65 -0.80 -7.03 16.45
C ILE A 65 0.71 -7.25 16.29
N GLU A 66 1.48 -7.29 17.39
CA GLU A 66 2.94 -7.43 17.32
C GLU A 66 3.36 -8.76 16.71
N LYS A 67 2.77 -9.87 17.13
CA LYS A 67 3.09 -11.20 16.59
C LYS A 67 2.75 -11.30 15.10
N PHE A 68 1.61 -10.73 14.69
CA PHE A 68 1.18 -10.72 13.30
C PHE A 68 2.13 -9.87 12.44
N SER A 69 2.50 -8.68 12.93
CA SER A 69 3.44 -7.79 12.25
C SER A 69 4.82 -8.40 12.11
N LYS A 70 5.34 -9.08 13.13
CA LYS A 70 6.65 -9.78 13.07
C LYS A 70 6.74 -10.83 11.96
N ILE A 71 5.63 -11.43 11.58
CA ILE A 71 5.59 -12.43 10.50
C ILE A 71 5.38 -11.75 9.16
N ILE A 72 4.44 -10.79 9.08
CA ILE A 72 4.05 -10.19 7.81
C ILE A 72 5.10 -9.19 7.30
N MET A 73 5.71 -8.40 8.17
CA MET A 73 6.68 -7.38 7.72
C MET A 73 7.87 -7.96 6.95
N PRO A 74 8.58 -9.01 7.43
CA PRO A 74 9.63 -9.63 6.62
C PRO A 74 9.12 -10.22 5.31
N GLY A 75 7.94 -10.83 5.32
CA GLY A 75 7.30 -11.35 4.11
C GLY A 75 7.00 -10.26 3.09
N LEU A 76 6.50 -9.11 3.57
CA LEU A 76 6.23 -7.95 2.73
C LEU A 76 7.52 -7.37 2.12
N ILE A 77 8.59 -7.25 2.90
CA ILE A 77 9.89 -6.76 2.42
C ILE A 77 10.43 -7.70 1.33
N LEU A 78 10.38 -9.00 1.57
CA LEU A 78 10.83 -9.99 0.59
C LEU A 78 9.99 -9.91 -0.69
N LEU A 79 8.66 -9.81 -0.58
CA LEU A 79 7.76 -9.65 -1.72
C LEU A 79 8.09 -8.40 -2.53
N ILE A 80 8.28 -7.26 -1.87
CA ILE A 80 8.65 -5.99 -2.54
C ILE A 80 9.98 -6.13 -3.27
N LEU A 81 10.98 -6.77 -2.67
CA LEU A 81 12.28 -7.01 -3.32
C LEU A 81 12.13 -7.90 -4.56
N VAL A 82 11.36 -8.98 -4.47
CA VAL A 82 11.10 -9.85 -5.63
C VAL A 82 10.40 -9.09 -6.75
N ILE A 83 9.36 -8.32 -6.42
CA ILE A 83 8.64 -7.51 -7.42
C ILE A 83 9.55 -6.43 -8.02
N ALA A 84 10.38 -5.78 -7.20
CA ALA A 84 11.32 -4.76 -7.69
C ALA A 84 12.33 -5.36 -8.66
N ILE A 85 12.94 -6.49 -8.31
CA ILE A 85 13.89 -7.19 -9.20
C ILE A 85 13.19 -7.61 -10.50
N PHE A 86 12.00 -8.21 -10.39
CA PHE A 86 11.23 -8.62 -11.56
C PHE A 86 10.86 -7.43 -12.45
N SER A 87 10.44 -6.30 -11.85
CA SER A 87 10.10 -5.07 -12.57
C SER A 87 11.28 -4.52 -13.39
N LEU A 88 12.51 -4.65 -12.90
CA LEU A 88 13.70 -4.21 -13.63
C LEU A 88 13.99 -5.06 -14.88
N THR A 89 13.52 -6.30 -14.91
CA THR A 89 13.70 -7.20 -16.08
C THR A 89 12.62 -7.02 -17.14
N LEU A 90 11.55 -6.28 -16.85
CA LEU A 90 10.47 -6.06 -17.80
C LEU A 90 10.90 -5.11 -18.92
N THR A 91 10.53 -5.48 -20.13
CA THR A 91 10.64 -4.65 -21.32
C THR A 91 9.27 -4.56 -21.99
N HIS A 92 8.86 -3.37 -22.34
CA HIS A 92 7.62 -3.13 -23.06
C HIS A 92 7.90 -2.31 -24.31
N THR A 93 7.26 -2.68 -25.41
CA THR A 93 7.30 -1.92 -26.65
C THR A 93 5.98 -1.20 -26.82
N ASP A 94 6.01 0.12 -26.79
CA ASP A 94 4.83 0.95 -27.00
C ASP A 94 4.31 0.79 -28.45
N ALA A 95 3.07 1.20 -28.71
CA ALA A 95 2.47 1.18 -30.04
C ALA A 95 3.27 1.99 -31.09
N ASP A 96 4.05 2.95 -30.63
CA ASP A 96 4.93 3.81 -31.45
C ASP A 96 6.30 3.17 -31.75
N GLY A 97 6.51 1.90 -31.35
CA GLY A 97 7.78 1.18 -31.53
C GLY A 97 8.87 1.55 -30.54
N THR A 98 8.62 2.39 -29.56
CA THR A 98 9.58 2.76 -28.52
C THR A 98 9.69 1.63 -27.51
N VAL A 99 10.90 1.12 -27.30
CA VAL A 99 11.17 0.09 -26.27
C VAL A 99 11.46 0.78 -24.96
N ARG A 100 10.64 0.52 -23.96
CA ARG A 100 10.84 0.99 -22.58
C ARG A 100 11.29 -0.18 -21.70
N THR A 101 12.30 0.07 -20.90
CA THR A 101 12.87 -0.92 -19.98
C THR A 101 12.62 -0.53 -18.52
N GLY A 102 12.50 -1.50 -17.63
CA GLY A 102 12.40 -1.24 -16.20
C GLY A 102 13.59 -0.44 -15.65
N MET A 103 14.78 -0.59 -16.27
CA MET A 103 15.97 0.20 -15.93
C MET A 103 15.84 1.68 -16.29
N GLU A 104 15.16 2.02 -17.38
CA GLU A 104 14.84 3.42 -17.71
C GLU A 104 13.89 4.03 -16.69
N GLY A 105 12.90 3.27 -16.23
CA GLY A 105 12.02 3.67 -15.13
C GLY A 105 12.79 3.96 -13.84
N LEU A 106 13.75 3.11 -13.48
CA LEU A 106 14.62 3.35 -12.34
C LEU A 106 15.52 4.58 -12.57
N ALA A 107 16.07 4.74 -13.75
CA ALA A 107 16.88 5.90 -14.09
C ALA A 107 16.09 7.21 -13.98
N PHE A 108 14.81 7.21 -14.38
CA PHE A 108 13.91 8.36 -14.20
C PHE A 108 13.71 8.71 -12.72
N TYR A 109 13.66 7.71 -11.85
CA TYR A 109 13.50 7.91 -10.40
C TYR A 109 14.76 8.47 -9.72
N VAL A 110 15.95 8.03 -10.19
CA VAL A 110 17.23 8.37 -9.56
C VAL A 110 17.87 9.63 -10.15
N LYS A 111 17.61 9.91 -11.43
CA LYS A 111 18.16 11.09 -12.11
C LYS A 111 17.22 12.29 -11.94
N PRO A 112 17.57 13.29 -11.12
CA PRO A 112 16.74 14.48 -11.00
C PRO A 112 16.80 15.26 -12.32
N ASP A 113 15.64 15.56 -12.87
CA ASP A 113 15.50 16.44 -14.03
C ASP A 113 14.92 17.80 -13.57
N PHE A 114 15.75 18.80 -13.64
CA PHE A 114 15.39 20.17 -13.32
C PHE A 114 15.04 21.01 -14.57
N SER A 115 15.01 20.38 -15.76
CA SER A 115 14.65 21.06 -16.99
C SER A 115 13.19 21.51 -16.94
N GLY A 116 12.95 22.80 -17.14
CA GLY A 116 11.60 23.37 -17.07
C GLY A 116 11.05 23.59 -15.66
N LEU A 117 11.90 23.53 -14.63
CA LEU A 117 11.47 23.79 -13.25
C LEU A 117 11.20 25.28 -13.04
N THR A 118 9.94 25.69 -13.08
CA THR A 118 9.49 27.02 -12.69
C THR A 118 9.12 27.05 -11.20
N VAL A 119 9.11 28.24 -10.59
CA VAL A 119 8.71 28.40 -9.18
C VAL A 119 7.32 27.82 -8.92
N LYS A 120 6.38 28.02 -9.84
CA LYS A 120 5.04 27.44 -9.74
C LYS A 120 5.11 25.91 -9.73
N ARG A 121 5.85 25.32 -10.65
CA ARG A 121 6.01 23.85 -10.74
C ARG A 121 6.69 23.28 -9.50
N PHE A 122 7.68 23.98 -8.97
CA PHE A 122 8.33 23.57 -7.72
C PHE A 122 7.36 23.54 -6.54
N LEU A 123 6.51 24.57 -6.39
CA LEU A 123 5.50 24.60 -5.34
C LEU A 123 4.45 23.48 -5.48
N GLU A 124 4.02 23.17 -6.70
CA GLU A 124 3.13 22.04 -6.98
C GLU A 124 3.77 20.71 -6.53
N ILE A 125 5.00 20.46 -6.95
CA ILE A 125 5.75 19.24 -6.56
C ILE A 125 5.92 19.18 -5.04
N LEU A 126 6.21 20.29 -4.39
CA LEU A 126 6.35 20.36 -2.95
C LEU A 126 5.05 20.01 -2.22
N LEU A 127 3.91 20.55 -2.69
CA LEU A 127 2.59 20.23 -2.14
C LEU A 127 2.23 18.77 -2.33
N ASP A 128 2.51 18.20 -3.50
CA ASP A 128 2.27 16.79 -3.79
C ASP A 128 3.13 15.89 -2.90
N ALA A 129 4.42 16.22 -2.74
CA ALA A 129 5.32 15.50 -1.86
C ALA A 129 4.89 15.58 -0.38
N MET A 130 4.46 16.78 0.08
CA MET A 130 3.91 16.94 1.42
C MET A 130 2.64 16.10 1.62
N SER A 131 1.73 16.12 0.67
CA SER A 131 0.50 15.32 0.72
C SER A 131 0.81 13.83 0.84
N GLN A 132 1.78 13.34 0.07
CA GLN A 132 2.22 11.95 0.13
C GLN A 132 2.89 11.62 1.47
N LEU A 133 3.69 12.51 2.03
CA LEU A 133 4.29 12.34 3.35
C LEU A 133 3.24 12.29 4.45
N PHE A 134 2.27 13.20 4.45
CA PHE A 134 1.18 13.20 5.41
C PHE A 134 0.39 11.90 5.38
N PHE A 135 0.13 11.38 4.18
CA PHE A 135 -0.55 10.11 4.02
C PHE A 135 0.30 8.92 4.53
N SER A 136 1.56 8.83 4.12
CA SER A 136 2.47 7.72 4.46
C SER A 136 2.80 7.67 5.96
N LEU A 137 2.99 8.84 6.58
CA LEU A 137 3.26 8.96 8.02
C LEU A 137 1.98 8.98 8.86
N SER A 138 0.81 8.93 8.20
CA SER A 138 -0.50 9.00 8.88
C SER A 138 -0.63 10.21 9.82
N VAL A 139 -0.04 11.35 9.45
CA VAL A 139 -0.10 12.59 10.21
C VAL A 139 -1.57 13.02 10.34
N SER A 140 -1.94 13.54 11.49
CA SER A 140 -3.33 13.97 11.82
C SER A 140 -4.37 12.84 11.92
N MET A 141 -3.98 11.57 11.82
CA MET A 141 -4.90 10.44 11.97
C MET A 141 -5.01 9.91 13.41
N GLY A 142 -4.36 10.54 14.37
CA GLY A 142 -4.35 10.14 15.78
C GLY A 142 -3.51 8.89 16.08
N ILE A 143 -2.83 8.32 15.08
CA ILE A 143 -2.04 7.09 15.24
C ILE A 143 -0.89 7.30 16.23
N MET A 144 -0.20 8.44 16.13
CA MET A 144 0.89 8.78 17.05
C MET A 144 0.41 8.95 18.49
N ILE A 145 -0.80 9.46 18.69
CA ILE A 145 -1.43 9.57 20.03
C ILE A 145 -1.69 8.17 20.58
N THR A 146 -2.21 7.27 19.73
CA THR A 146 -2.47 5.88 20.11
C THR A 146 -1.17 5.15 20.45
N TYR A 147 -0.13 5.27 19.65
CA TYR A 147 1.17 4.68 19.97
C TYR A 147 1.77 5.28 21.24
N GLY A 148 1.67 6.61 21.41
CA GLY A 148 2.12 7.27 22.62
C GLY A 148 1.44 6.75 23.89
N SER A 149 0.18 6.32 23.81
CA SER A 149 -0.54 5.74 24.95
C SER A 149 -0.03 4.37 25.40
N TYR A 150 0.68 3.65 24.52
CA TYR A 150 1.29 2.34 24.85
C TYR A 150 2.72 2.44 25.37
N VAL A 151 3.36 3.60 25.23
CA VAL A 151 4.73 3.81 25.72
C VAL A 151 4.71 3.96 27.23
N LYS A 152 5.49 3.13 27.92
CA LYS A 152 5.65 3.21 29.38
C LYS A 152 6.44 4.48 29.76
N ASN A 153 6.10 5.09 30.89
CA ASN A 153 6.74 6.33 31.38
C ASN A 153 8.26 6.23 31.59
N GLU A 154 8.80 5.00 31.69
CA GLU A 154 10.21 4.73 31.90
C GLU A 154 11.03 4.69 30.60
N VAL A 155 10.37 4.71 29.45
CA VAL A 155 11.06 4.63 28.13
C VAL A 155 11.57 6.00 27.73
N ASN A 156 12.89 6.11 27.55
CA ASN A 156 13.49 7.33 27.06
C ASN A 156 13.45 7.36 25.52
N LEU A 157 12.46 8.06 24.97
CA LEU A 157 12.22 8.16 23.52
C LEU A 157 13.40 8.78 22.73
N ASN A 158 14.30 9.52 23.39
CA ASN A 158 15.48 10.08 22.74
C ASN A 158 16.63 9.06 22.57
N LYS A 159 16.51 7.89 23.19
CA LYS A 159 17.52 6.81 23.13
C LYS A 159 17.01 5.56 22.40
N SER A 160 15.75 5.55 22.00
CA SER A 160 15.14 4.50 21.19
C SER A 160 15.29 4.84 19.71
#